data_4d99905107befc17c30ab4510f9a1283
#
_entry.id   4d99905107befc17c30ab4510f9a1283
#
_cell.length_a   1.000
_cell.length_b   1.000
_cell.length_c   1.000
_cell.angle_alpha   90.00
_cell.angle_beta   90.00
_cell.angle_gamma   90.00
#
_symmetry.space_group_name_H-M   'P 1'
#
loop_
_entity.id
_entity.type
_entity.pdbx_description
1 polymer ?
#
loop_
_entity_poly.entity_id
_entity_poly.type
_entity_poly.pdbx_seq_one_letter_code
_entity_poly.pdbx_strand_id
1 'polypeptide(L)'
;MWQLIGLAGVFVAIGVGYTIAGGKFGVIIEAVGPELLVILGPGVMTLLISNEISTVRRVATGLRKVFAGPAWRRSDYLDALCLVFLLVRVVRQDGNAALEKHIEDPGASAIFGRYPRLSGDAHFVSFVADIFRSITLNFTDPQKVGEMMDLEIDKRHEEEMRAPKALSAMADALPALGIVAAVLGVIKAMGAINESPDILGHMIGTALVGTFLGVFLSYGLVGPIAARLKGVLEEEGIMLGMISQVITSHLEGLGPQLAVEVGRKSVPSRFQPSFAELDRLLSDTARSARSKGEAAS
;
A
#
# COMPACT_ATOMS: atom_id res chain seq x y z
N MET A 1 -13.79 -6.71 -0.38
CA MET A 1 -15.05 -7.25 0.21
C MET A 1 -14.85 -7.78 1.63
N TRP A 2 -13.84 -8.60 1.90
CA TRP A 2 -13.58 -9.17 3.24
C TRP A 2 -13.38 -8.11 4.34
N GLN A 3 -12.77 -6.95 4.01
CA GLN A 3 -12.54 -5.86 4.96
C GLN A 3 -13.86 -5.25 5.46
N LEU A 4 -14.84 -5.10 4.57
CA LEU A 4 -16.17 -4.58 4.94
C LEU A 4 -16.95 -5.61 5.80
N ILE A 5 -16.81 -6.90 5.47
CA ILE A 5 -17.42 -7.99 6.27
C ILE A 5 -16.79 -8.02 7.66
N GLY A 6 -15.45 -7.93 7.75
CA GLY A 6 -14.74 -7.88 9.02
C GLY A 6 -15.15 -6.67 9.87
N LEU A 7 -15.21 -5.49 9.24
CA LEU A 7 -15.65 -4.26 9.89
C LEU A 7 -17.07 -4.37 10.43
N ALA A 8 -18.01 -4.81 9.60
CA ALA A 8 -19.41 -5.03 10.03
C ALA A 8 -19.48 -6.10 11.12
N GLY A 9 -18.70 -7.18 11.00
CA GLY A 9 -18.66 -8.27 11.98
C GLY A 9 -18.22 -7.82 13.37
N VAL A 10 -17.27 -6.89 13.47
CA VAL A 10 -16.84 -6.32 14.75
C VAL A 10 -17.99 -5.59 15.45
N PHE A 11 -18.71 -4.73 14.71
CA PHE A 11 -19.87 -4.03 15.27
C PHE A 11 -21.02 -5.00 15.67
N VAL A 12 -21.31 -5.98 14.81
CA VAL A 12 -22.35 -6.97 15.07
C VAL A 12 -22.00 -7.81 16.31
N ALA A 13 -20.76 -8.30 16.41
CA ALA A 13 -20.32 -9.14 17.51
C ALA A 13 -20.45 -8.40 18.86
N ILE A 14 -19.97 -7.16 18.93
CA ILE A 14 -20.08 -6.34 20.15
C ILE A 14 -21.54 -6.01 20.46
N GLY A 15 -22.30 -5.59 19.45
CA GLY A 15 -23.72 -5.24 19.62
C GLY A 15 -24.59 -6.41 20.10
N VAL A 16 -24.41 -7.58 19.46
CA VAL A 16 -25.13 -8.81 19.85
C VAL A 16 -24.71 -9.25 21.26
N GLY A 17 -23.38 -9.28 21.56
CA GLY A 17 -22.89 -9.65 22.89
C GLY A 17 -23.43 -8.75 23.99
N TYR A 18 -23.45 -7.43 23.76
CA TYR A 18 -24.00 -6.46 24.69
C TYR A 18 -25.51 -6.63 24.91
N THR A 19 -26.26 -6.93 23.83
CA THR A 19 -27.70 -7.20 23.92
C THR A 19 -28.01 -8.48 24.71
N ILE A 20 -27.26 -9.56 24.47
CA ILE A 20 -27.41 -10.84 25.20
C ILE A 20 -27.11 -10.64 26.69
N ALA A 21 -26.16 -9.78 27.04
CA ALA A 21 -25.85 -9.42 28.41
C ALA A 21 -26.90 -8.52 29.09
N GLY A 22 -28.01 -8.18 28.39
CA GLY A 22 -29.07 -7.32 28.91
C GLY A 22 -28.73 -5.83 28.87
N GLY A 23 -27.70 -5.44 28.12
CA GLY A 23 -27.28 -4.05 27.96
C GLY A 23 -28.30 -3.21 27.21
N LYS A 24 -28.43 -1.93 27.60
CA LYS A 24 -29.30 -0.95 26.97
C LYS A 24 -28.48 0.04 26.15
N PHE A 25 -28.70 0.11 24.85
CA PHE A 25 -27.93 1.00 23.95
C PHE A 25 -28.19 2.49 24.16
N GLY A 26 -29.24 2.89 24.88
CA GLY A 26 -29.59 4.31 25.07
C GLY A 26 -28.42 5.16 25.55
N VAL A 27 -27.73 4.71 26.62
CA VAL A 27 -26.56 5.42 27.19
C VAL A 27 -25.40 5.51 26.17
N ILE A 28 -25.16 4.44 25.43
CA ILE A 28 -24.07 4.40 24.43
C ILE A 28 -24.41 5.37 23.29
N ILE A 29 -25.62 5.32 22.72
CA ILE A 29 -26.04 6.17 21.60
C ILE A 29 -25.95 7.64 21.95
N GLU A 30 -26.38 8.01 23.17
CA GLU A 30 -26.32 9.40 23.64
C GLU A 30 -24.88 9.88 23.84
N ALA A 31 -24.01 9.03 24.37
CA ALA A 31 -22.61 9.35 24.66
C ALA A 31 -21.71 9.39 23.40
N VAL A 32 -22.00 8.56 22.38
CA VAL A 32 -21.11 8.38 21.21
C VAL A 32 -20.72 9.70 20.55
N GLY A 33 -21.65 10.61 20.32
CA GLY A 33 -21.38 11.86 19.62
C GLY A 33 -20.32 12.74 20.33
N PRO A 34 -20.56 13.18 21.57
CA PRO A 34 -19.59 13.95 22.34
C PRO A 34 -18.27 13.22 22.56
N GLU A 35 -18.31 11.95 22.92
CA GLU A 35 -17.10 11.15 23.21
C GLU A 35 -16.23 10.94 21.95
N LEU A 36 -16.84 10.72 20.78
CA LEU A 36 -16.09 10.68 19.52
C LEU A 36 -15.33 11.98 19.24
N LEU A 37 -15.93 13.13 19.53
CA LEU A 37 -15.26 14.42 19.34
C LEU A 37 -14.05 14.56 20.27
N VAL A 38 -14.19 14.16 21.54
CA VAL A 38 -13.11 14.23 22.53
C VAL A 38 -11.99 13.24 22.25
N ILE A 39 -12.27 12.12 21.59
CA ILE A 39 -11.27 11.07 21.28
C ILE A 39 -10.67 11.29 19.88
N LEU A 40 -11.52 11.36 18.84
CA LEU A 40 -11.02 11.48 17.46
C LEU A 40 -10.48 12.88 17.15
N GLY A 41 -11.02 13.92 17.74
CA GLY A 41 -10.53 15.29 17.55
C GLY A 41 -9.04 15.39 17.87
N PRO A 42 -8.64 15.17 19.14
CA PRO A 42 -7.23 15.11 19.51
C PRO A 42 -6.44 14.05 18.75
N GLY A 43 -7.01 12.88 18.47
CA GLY A 43 -6.36 11.82 17.69
C GLY A 43 -5.96 12.29 16.30
N VAL A 44 -6.82 13.05 15.60
CA VAL A 44 -6.48 13.64 14.29
C VAL A 44 -5.48 14.80 14.47
N MET A 45 -5.60 15.60 15.53
CA MET A 45 -4.65 16.70 15.77
C MET A 45 -3.25 16.17 16.11
N THR A 46 -3.12 15.08 16.86
CA THR A 46 -1.82 14.45 17.12
C THR A 46 -1.20 13.90 15.83
N LEU A 47 -2.00 13.35 14.92
CA LEU A 47 -1.51 12.92 13.60
C LEU A 47 -0.97 14.11 12.79
N LEU A 48 -1.62 15.28 12.86
CA LEU A 48 -1.15 16.51 12.19
C LEU A 48 0.12 17.09 12.83
N ILE A 49 0.22 17.04 14.17
CA ILE A 49 1.38 17.57 14.92
C ILE A 49 2.62 16.72 14.66
N SER A 50 2.44 15.39 14.58
CA SER A 50 3.55 14.44 14.52
C SER A 50 4.06 14.17 13.11
N ASN A 51 3.37 14.63 12.06
CA ASN A 51 3.67 14.26 10.69
C ASN A 51 3.64 15.45 9.73
N GLU A 52 4.44 15.35 8.67
CA GLU A 52 4.37 16.27 7.55
C GLU A 52 3.03 16.16 6.81
N ILE A 53 2.59 17.24 6.19
CA ILE A 53 1.34 17.29 5.42
C ILE A 53 1.32 16.28 4.26
N SER A 54 2.49 15.96 3.69
CA SER A 54 2.68 14.92 2.68
C SER A 54 2.25 13.55 3.19
N THR A 55 2.65 13.19 4.42
CA THR A 55 2.27 11.94 5.09
C THR A 55 0.77 11.91 5.38
N VAL A 56 0.20 13.01 5.85
CA VAL A 56 -1.26 13.09 6.11
C VAL A 56 -2.07 12.90 4.82
N ARG A 57 -1.64 13.49 3.71
CA ARG A 57 -2.26 13.25 2.39
C ARG A 57 -2.14 11.79 1.96
N ARG A 58 -0.97 11.15 2.19
CA ARG A 58 -0.76 9.73 1.92
C ARG A 58 -1.67 8.84 2.80
N VAL A 59 -1.93 9.20 4.05
CA VAL A 59 -2.92 8.51 4.89
C VAL A 59 -4.31 8.60 4.25
N ALA A 60 -4.76 9.79 3.88
CA ALA A 60 -6.07 9.98 3.28
C ALA A 60 -6.26 9.21 1.96
N THR A 61 -5.25 9.23 1.07
CA THR A 61 -5.27 8.46 -0.18
C THR A 61 -5.13 6.96 0.06
N GLY A 62 -4.33 6.58 1.07
CA GLY A 62 -4.11 5.19 1.48
C GLY A 62 -5.38 4.51 1.99
N LEU A 63 -6.28 5.24 2.65
CA LEU A 63 -7.58 4.68 3.09
C LEU A 63 -8.39 4.10 1.92
N ARG A 64 -8.30 4.68 0.73
CA ARG A 64 -8.94 4.10 -0.46
C ARG A 64 -8.31 2.77 -0.86
N LYS A 65 -6.98 2.63 -0.74
CA LYS A 65 -6.24 1.40 -1.05
C LYS A 65 -6.60 0.26 -0.10
N VAL A 66 -6.94 0.54 1.17
CA VAL A 66 -7.39 -0.47 2.14
C VAL A 66 -8.54 -1.30 1.61
N PHE A 67 -9.51 -0.65 0.95
CA PHE A 67 -10.70 -1.28 0.40
C PHE A 67 -10.52 -1.75 -1.05
N ALA A 68 -9.77 -1.00 -1.87
CA ALA A 68 -9.49 -1.35 -3.26
C ALA A 68 -8.49 -2.51 -3.40
N GLY A 69 -7.57 -2.64 -2.44
CA GLY A 69 -6.44 -3.59 -2.52
C GLY A 69 -5.26 -3.03 -3.30
N PRO A 70 -4.23 -3.86 -3.54
CA PRO A 70 -3.02 -3.45 -4.26
C PRO A 70 -3.34 -3.05 -5.70
N ALA A 71 -2.56 -2.11 -6.22
CA ALA A 71 -2.73 -1.58 -7.58
C ALA A 71 -2.41 -2.64 -8.64
N TRP A 72 -1.43 -3.51 -8.38
CA TRP A 72 -0.93 -4.49 -9.32
C TRP A 72 -1.73 -5.78 -9.29
N ARG A 73 -2.14 -6.23 -10.48
CA ARG A 73 -2.84 -7.50 -10.70
C ARG A 73 -1.89 -8.52 -11.31
N ARG A 74 -2.32 -9.77 -11.40
CA ARG A 74 -1.55 -10.84 -12.06
C ARG A 74 -1.12 -10.46 -13.48
N SER A 75 -2.00 -9.86 -14.26
CA SER A 75 -1.67 -9.37 -15.61
C SER A 75 -0.53 -8.37 -15.61
N ASP A 76 -0.50 -7.45 -14.63
CA ASP A 76 0.49 -6.38 -14.58
C ASP A 76 1.90 -6.93 -14.30
N TYR A 77 2.02 -8.00 -13.48
CA TYR A 77 3.29 -8.71 -13.27
C TYR A 77 3.77 -9.40 -14.56
N LEU A 78 2.85 -10.04 -15.31
CA LEU A 78 3.18 -10.65 -16.59
C LEU A 78 3.61 -9.61 -17.62
N ASP A 79 2.88 -8.51 -17.69
CA ASP A 79 3.17 -7.38 -18.57
C ASP A 79 4.54 -6.75 -18.26
N ALA A 80 4.86 -6.59 -16.96
CA ALA A 80 6.16 -6.07 -16.52
C ALA A 80 7.32 -6.99 -16.91
N LEU A 81 7.18 -8.30 -16.70
CA LEU A 81 8.17 -9.29 -17.14
C LEU A 81 8.37 -9.24 -18.67
N CYS A 82 7.29 -9.14 -19.45
CA CYS A 82 7.36 -9.02 -20.90
C CYS A 82 7.97 -7.69 -21.34
N LEU A 83 7.65 -6.57 -20.68
CA LEU A 83 8.21 -5.26 -20.98
C LEU A 83 9.72 -5.25 -20.78
N VAL A 84 10.18 -5.69 -19.59
CA VAL A 84 11.61 -5.74 -19.28
C VAL A 84 12.34 -6.74 -20.18
N PHE A 85 11.71 -7.87 -20.51
CA PHE A 85 12.23 -8.82 -21.50
C PHE A 85 12.51 -8.14 -22.85
N LEU A 86 11.58 -7.32 -23.35
CA LEU A 86 11.77 -6.61 -24.61
C LEU A 86 12.91 -5.61 -24.54
N LEU A 87 13.00 -4.83 -23.46
CA LEU A 87 14.08 -3.84 -23.26
C LEU A 87 15.46 -4.53 -23.19
N VAL A 88 15.58 -5.57 -22.36
CA VAL A 88 16.80 -6.39 -22.27
C VAL A 88 17.20 -7.00 -23.60
N ARG A 89 16.22 -7.45 -24.37
CA ARG A 89 16.47 -8.01 -25.70
C ARG A 89 16.96 -6.97 -26.68
N VAL A 90 16.41 -5.75 -26.68
CA VAL A 90 16.89 -4.62 -27.50
C VAL A 90 18.34 -4.31 -27.17
N VAL A 91 18.70 -4.19 -25.89
CA VAL A 91 20.10 -3.98 -25.47
C VAL A 91 21.02 -5.04 -26.07
N ARG A 92 20.63 -6.31 -25.98
CA ARG A 92 21.47 -7.44 -26.39
C ARG A 92 21.58 -7.60 -27.91
N GLN A 93 20.51 -7.32 -28.66
CA GLN A 93 20.45 -7.55 -30.13
C GLN A 93 20.80 -6.31 -30.94
N ASP A 94 20.28 -5.15 -30.51
CA ASP A 94 20.32 -3.91 -31.30
C ASP A 94 21.23 -2.86 -30.66
N GLY A 95 21.70 -3.11 -29.43
CA GLY A 95 22.64 -2.25 -28.70
C GLY A 95 21.98 -1.05 -28.02
N ASN A 96 22.84 -0.25 -27.33
CA ASN A 96 22.41 0.86 -26.49
C ASN A 96 21.67 1.97 -27.27
N ALA A 97 22.11 2.27 -28.51
CA ALA A 97 21.49 3.33 -29.34
C ALA A 97 20.04 3.02 -29.71
N ALA A 98 19.70 1.74 -29.89
CA ALA A 98 18.31 1.34 -30.13
C ALA A 98 17.46 1.44 -28.86
N LEU A 99 18.05 1.16 -27.69
CA LEU A 99 17.38 1.29 -26.41
C LEU A 99 17.04 2.75 -26.07
N GLU A 100 17.93 3.70 -26.36
CA GLU A 100 17.72 5.14 -26.08
C GLU A 100 16.39 5.66 -26.61
N LYS A 101 15.96 5.23 -27.78
CA LYS A 101 14.68 5.62 -28.37
C LYS A 101 13.46 5.23 -27.53
N HIS A 102 13.61 4.21 -26.67
CA HIS A 102 12.52 3.71 -25.83
C HIS A 102 12.52 4.33 -24.45
N ILE A 103 13.70 4.71 -23.92
CA ILE A 103 13.86 5.21 -22.54
C ILE A 103 13.86 6.73 -22.44
N GLU A 104 14.25 7.46 -23.52
CA GLU A 104 14.20 8.94 -23.53
C GLU A 104 12.78 9.47 -23.72
N ASP A 105 11.96 8.78 -24.50
CA ASP A 105 10.53 9.08 -24.62
C ASP A 105 9.70 7.81 -24.46
N PRO A 106 9.47 7.36 -23.20
CA PRO A 106 8.64 6.19 -22.94
C PRO A 106 7.21 6.33 -23.47
N GLY A 107 6.68 7.57 -23.54
CA GLY A 107 5.34 7.84 -24.06
C GLY A 107 5.18 7.52 -25.53
N ALA A 108 6.21 7.77 -26.35
CA ALA A 108 6.25 7.44 -27.77
C ALA A 108 6.80 6.04 -28.06
N SER A 109 7.28 5.33 -27.02
CA SER A 109 7.89 4.02 -27.17
C SER A 109 6.91 2.94 -27.59
N ALA A 110 7.20 2.24 -28.69
CA ALA A 110 6.41 1.08 -29.12
C ALA A 110 6.44 -0.09 -28.11
N ILE A 111 7.43 -0.16 -27.23
CA ILE A 111 7.53 -1.16 -26.17
C ILE A 111 6.61 -0.80 -25.00
N PHE A 112 6.76 0.40 -24.43
CA PHE A 112 5.91 0.87 -23.34
C PHE A 112 4.45 1.00 -23.74
N GLY A 113 4.16 1.43 -24.97
CA GLY A 113 2.80 1.55 -25.50
C GLY A 113 2.00 0.24 -25.58
N ARG A 114 2.67 -0.92 -25.49
CA ARG A 114 1.98 -2.23 -25.41
C ARG A 114 1.34 -2.50 -24.03
N TYR A 115 1.82 -1.82 -23.00
CA TYR A 115 1.45 -2.06 -21.62
C TYR A 115 0.90 -0.79 -20.95
N PRO A 116 -0.29 -0.32 -21.35
CA PRO A 116 -0.81 1.00 -20.97
C PRO A 116 -1.02 1.18 -19.47
N ARG A 117 -1.28 0.09 -18.73
CA ARG A 117 -1.41 0.17 -17.26
C ARG A 117 -0.07 0.45 -16.58
N LEU A 118 1.01 -0.16 -17.05
CA LEU A 118 2.36 0.08 -16.54
C LEU A 118 2.87 1.46 -16.97
N SER A 119 2.65 1.83 -18.23
CA SER A 119 3.03 3.13 -18.79
C SER A 119 2.24 4.29 -18.19
N GLY A 120 1.08 4.03 -17.60
CA GLY A 120 0.28 5.01 -16.86
C GLY A 120 0.81 5.28 -15.43
N ASP A 121 1.70 4.45 -14.91
CA ASP A 121 2.36 4.68 -13.62
C ASP A 121 3.70 5.37 -13.83
N ALA A 122 3.74 6.68 -13.56
CA ALA A 122 4.92 7.51 -13.76
C ALA A 122 6.15 7.01 -12.97
N HIS A 123 5.93 6.44 -11.80
CA HIS A 123 7.02 5.91 -10.98
C HIS A 123 7.62 4.63 -11.54
N PHE A 124 6.75 3.73 -12.03
CA PHE A 124 7.20 2.52 -12.72
C PHE A 124 8.03 2.87 -13.95
N VAL A 125 7.51 3.79 -14.77
CA VAL A 125 8.18 4.22 -16.01
C VAL A 125 9.51 4.89 -15.69
N SER A 126 9.55 5.82 -14.73
CA SER A 126 10.78 6.50 -14.33
C SER A 126 11.83 5.51 -13.82
N PHE A 127 11.46 4.60 -12.90
CA PHE A 127 12.36 3.58 -12.37
C PHE A 127 13.00 2.75 -13.49
N VAL A 128 12.18 2.22 -14.40
CA VAL A 128 12.69 1.39 -15.51
C VAL A 128 13.56 2.22 -16.46
N ALA A 129 13.13 3.41 -16.87
CA ALA A 129 13.86 4.24 -17.82
C ALA A 129 15.21 4.71 -17.24
N ASP A 130 15.25 5.14 -15.97
CA ASP A 130 16.47 5.66 -15.34
C ASP A 130 17.53 4.58 -15.17
N ILE A 131 17.13 3.36 -14.82
CA ILE A 131 18.06 2.23 -14.74
C ILE A 131 18.62 1.89 -16.13
N PHE A 132 17.78 1.77 -17.14
CA PHE A 132 18.26 1.48 -18.49
C PHE A 132 19.10 2.64 -19.08
N ARG A 133 18.81 3.90 -18.71
CA ARG A 133 19.65 5.05 -19.05
C ARG A 133 21.04 4.94 -18.42
N SER A 134 21.13 4.49 -17.16
CA SER A 134 22.41 4.24 -16.53
C SER A 134 23.23 3.16 -17.26
N ILE A 135 22.57 2.12 -17.75
CA ILE A 135 23.20 1.06 -18.55
C ILE A 135 23.71 1.62 -19.89
N THR A 136 22.98 2.51 -20.58
CA THR A 136 23.45 3.14 -21.83
C THR A 136 24.68 4.00 -21.63
N LEU A 137 24.84 4.56 -20.41
CA LEU A 137 26.03 5.31 -19.99
C LEU A 137 27.21 4.42 -19.57
N ASN A 138 27.17 3.12 -19.88
CA ASN A 138 28.16 2.10 -19.50
C ASN A 138 28.29 1.82 -18.02
N PHE A 139 27.26 2.14 -17.22
CA PHE A 139 27.18 1.72 -15.82
C PHE A 139 26.58 0.31 -15.78
N THR A 140 27.47 -0.70 -15.96
CA THR A 140 27.05 -2.10 -16.20
C THR A 140 27.56 -3.09 -15.17
N ASP A 141 28.18 -2.61 -14.08
CA ASP A 141 28.58 -3.45 -12.94
C ASP A 141 27.30 -3.98 -12.24
N PRO A 142 27.02 -5.29 -12.26
CA PRO A 142 25.77 -5.84 -11.74
C PRO A 142 25.54 -5.51 -10.28
N GLN A 143 26.61 -5.56 -9.45
CA GLN A 143 26.50 -5.27 -8.03
C GLN A 143 26.13 -3.82 -7.78
N LYS A 144 26.82 -2.88 -8.43
CA LYS A 144 26.56 -1.44 -8.24
C LYS A 144 25.19 -1.01 -8.77
N VAL A 145 24.76 -1.58 -9.89
CA VAL A 145 23.42 -1.33 -10.44
C VAL A 145 22.37 -1.91 -9.51
N GLY A 146 22.59 -3.12 -8.97
CA GLY A 146 21.71 -3.72 -7.97
C GLY A 146 21.58 -2.85 -6.72
N GLU A 147 22.72 -2.42 -6.14
CA GLU A 147 22.74 -1.54 -4.96
C GLU A 147 22.02 -0.20 -5.22
N MET A 148 22.16 0.38 -6.41
CA MET A 148 21.47 1.61 -6.80
C MET A 148 19.94 1.41 -6.89
N MET A 149 19.49 0.30 -7.49
CA MET A 149 18.07 -0.05 -7.54
C MET A 149 17.50 -0.31 -6.16
N ASP A 150 18.19 -1.06 -5.32
CA ASP A 150 17.77 -1.37 -3.97
C ASP A 150 17.66 -0.11 -3.12
N LEU A 151 18.61 0.84 -3.24
CA LEU A 151 18.53 2.13 -2.56
C LEU A 151 17.28 2.93 -2.94
N GLU A 152 16.92 2.94 -4.22
CA GLU A 152 15.72 3.63 -4.70
C GLU A 152 14.45 2.93 -4.21
N ILE A 153 14.41 1.60 -4.25
CA ILE A 153 13.30 0.77 -3.77
C ILE A 153 13.10 0.97 -2.27
N ASP A 154 14.18 0.90 -1.48
CA ASP A 154 14.14 1.05 -0.02
C ASP A 154 13.68 2.45 0.38
N LYS A 155 14.24 3.49 -0.25
CA LYS A 155 13.83 4.88 -0.01
C LYS A 155 12.33 5.05 -0.27
N ARG A 156 11.84 4.53 -1.39
CA ARG A 156 10.41 4.59 -1.73
C ARG A 156 9.57 3.82 -0.73
N HIS A 157 10.00 2.61 -0.37
CA HIS A 157 9.32 1.79 0.62
C HIS A 157 9.21 2.51 1.97
N GLU A 158 10.30 3.13 2.45
CA GLU A 158 10.28 3.92 3.68
C GLU A 158 9.32 5.09 3.62
N GLU A 159 9.28 5.82 2.49
CA GLU A 159 8.35 6.93 2.29
C GLU A 159 6.88 6.48 2.27
N GLU A 160 6.58 5.36 1.64
CA GLU A 160 5.22 4.81 1.60
C GLU A 160 4.80 4.27 2.98
N MET A 161 5.74 3.68 3.73
CA MET A 161 5.50 3.17 5.09
C MET A 161 5.27 4.26 6.14
N ARG A 162 5.55 5.53 5.85
CA ARG A 162 5.21 6.64 6.77
C ARG A 162 3.70 6.72 7.04
N ALA A 163 2.86 6.49 6.03
CA ALA A 163 1.41 6.57 6.18
C ALA A 163 0.83 5.50 7.13
N PRO A 164 1.09 4.19 6.96
CA PRO A 164 0.62 3.18 7.92
C PRO A 164 1.24 3.34 9.30
N LYS A 165 2.52 3.77 9.42
CA LYS A 165 3.15 4.07 10.71
C LYS A 165 2.44 5.21 11.44
N ALA A 166 2.12 6.31 10.75
CA ALA A 166 1.39 7.43 11.31
C ALA A 166 -0.02 7.03 11.78
N LEU A 167 -0.71 6.20 11.00
CA LEU A 167 -2.03 5.69 11.35
C LEU A 167 -1.98 4.72 12.54
N SER A 168 -0.93 3.88 12.64
CA SER A 168 -0.70 3.03 13.81
C SER A 168 -0.44 3.86 15.07
N ALA A 169 0.41 4.88 14.98
CA ALA A 169 0.68 5.78 16.10
C ALA A 169 -0.60 6.51 16.59
N MET A 170 -1.46 6.91 15.66
CA MET A 170 -2.78 7.43 16.02
C MET A 170 -3.63 6.36 16.73
N ALA A 171 -3.67 5.13 16.21
CA ALA A 171 -4.41 4.03 16.83
C ALA A 171 -3.95 3.79 18.28
N ASP A 172 -2.63 3.79 18.50
CA ASP A 172 -2.02 3.58 19.83
C ASP A 172 -2.36 4.71 20.83
N ALA A 173 -2.62 5.92 20.34
CA ALA A 173 -3.02 7.05 21.17
C ALA A 173 -4.51 7.02 21.59
N LEU A 174 -5.38 6.39 20.80
CA LEU A 174 -6.84 6.42 21.04
C LEU A 174 -7.28 5.86 22.39
N PRO A 175 -6.71 4.76 22.95
CA PRO A 175 -7.07 4.28 24.27
C PRO A 175 -6.78 5.29 25.39
N ALA A 176 -5.62 5.96 25.31
CA ALA A 176 -5.27 7.02 26.26
C ALA A 176 -6.22 8.22 26.18
N LEU A 177 -6.61 8.61 24.96
CA LEU A 177 -7.62 9.66 24.74
C LEU A 177 -8.99 9.23 25.24
N GLY A 178 -9.34 7.93 25.16
CA GLY A 178 -10.54 7.38 25.79
C GLY A 178 -10.53 7.50 27.31
N ILE A 179 -9.37 7.33 27.95
CA ILE A 179 -9.21 7.57 29.39
C ILE A 179 -9.41 9.07 29.71
N VAL A 180 -8.85 9.97 28.90
CA VAL A 180 -9.07 11.41 29.06
C VAL A 180 -10.55 11.74 28.98
N ALA A 181 -11.27 11.21 27.99
CA ALA A 181 -12.71 11.40 27.83
C ALA A 181 -13.48 10.90 29.08
N ALA A 182 -13.15 9.71 29.58
CA ALA A 182 -13.76 9.16 30.79
C ALA A 182 -13.52 10.04 32.04
N VAL A 183 -12.28 10.52 32.23
CA VAL A 183 -11.95 11.44 33.34
C VAL A 183 -12.75 12.74 33.26
N LEU A 184 -12.87 13.33 32.09
CA LEU A 184 -13.71 14.54 31.89
C LEU A 184 -15.17 14.25 32.20
N GLY A 185 -15.69 13.09 31.82
CA GLY A 185 -17.05 12.64 32.14
C GLY A 185 -17.26 12.47 33.65
N VAL A 186 -16.27 11.90 34.37
CA VAL A 186 -16.34 11.75 35.84
C VAL A 186 -16.27 13.14 36.53
N ILE A 187 -15.42 14.06 36.05
CA ILE A 187 -15.36 15.43 36.60
C ILE A 187 -16.73 16.11 36.44
N LYS A 188 -17.38 15.94 35.30
CA LYS A 188 -18.75 16.45 35.05
C LYS A 188 -19.76 15.83 36.03
N ALA A 189 -19.70 14.51 36.28
CA ALA A 189 -20.58 13.80 37.18
C ALA A 189 -20.37 14.27 38.64
N MET A 190 -19.12 14.53 39.04
CA MET A 190 -18.82 15.06 40.40
C MET A 190 -19.37 16.49 40.59
N GLY A 191 -19.46 17.29 39.53
CA GLY A 191 -20.14 18.61 39.57
C GLY A 191 -21.64 18.52 39.84
N ALA A 192 -22.25 17.37 39.59
CA ALA A 192 -23.69 17.10 39.79
C ALA A 192 -23.96 16.20 41.02
N ILE A 193 -23.04 16.15 42.03
CA ILE A 193 -23.13 15.22 43.15
C ILE A 193 -24.39 15.37 43.99
N ASN A 194 -25.06 16.50 43.93
CA ASN A 194 -26.32 16.80 44.65
C ASN A 194 -27.58 16.35 43.88
N GLU A 195 -27.41 15.85 42.65
CA GLU A 195 -28.51 15.35 41.83
C GLU A 195 -28.95 13.93 42.29
N SER A 196 -30.04 13.43 41.70
CA SER A 196 -30.52 12.09 42.06
C SER A 196 -29.52 10.99 41.65
N PRO A 197 -29.50 9.86 42.42
CA PRO A 197 -28.65 8.71 42.07
C PRO A 197 -28.80 8.21 40.63
N ASP A 198 -29.99 8.30 40.06
CA ASP A 198 -30.26 7.90 38.68
C ASP A 198 -29.55 8.80 37.68
N ILE A 199 -29.52 10.13 37.93
CA ILE A 199 -28.78 11.10 37.07
C ILE A 199 -27.28 10.84 37.20
N LEU A 200 -26.77 10.67 38.42
CA LEU A 200 -25.37 10.35 38.63
C LEU A 200 -24.96 9.03 37.98
N GLY A 201 -25.77 7.99 38.10
CA GLY A 201 -25.54 6.70 37.45
C GLY A 201 -25.48 6.81 35.94
N HIS A 202 -26.38 7.60 35.37
CA HIS A 202 -26.38 7.88 33.92
C HIS A 202 -25.11 8.61 33.47
N MET A 203 -24.70 9.66 34.21
CA MET A 203 -23.48 10.42 33.89
C MET A 203 -22.20 9.59 34.01
N ILE A 204 -22.10 8.71 35.00
CA ILE A 204 -20.98 7.78 35.15
C ILE A 204 -21.00 6.76 33.98
N GLY A 205 -22.19 6.25 33.65
CA GLY A 205 -22.35 5.34 32.51
C GLY A 205 -21.87 5.95 31.19
N THR A 206 -22.23 7.20 30.90
CA THR A 206 -21.76 7.92 29.71
C THR A 206 -20.24 8.13 29.72
N ALA A 207 -19.64 8.46 30.87
CA ALA A 207 -18.19 8.61 30.99
C ALA A 207 -17.42 7.30 30.67
N LEU A 208 -17.95 6.14 31.08
CA LEU A 208 -17.32 4.84 30.77
C LEU A 208 -17.37 4.50 29.27
N VAL A 209 -18.35 5.04 28.53
CA VAL A 209 -18.41 4.88 27.06
C VAL A 209 -17.17 5.48 26.39
N GLY A 210 -16.59 6.56 26.94
CA GLY A 210 -15.36 7.14 26.41
C GLY A 210 -14.19 6.15 26.38
N THR A 211 -13.96 5.46 27.51
CA THR A 211 -12.92 4.41 27.57
C THR A 211 -13.20 3.28 26.58
N PHE A 212 -14.45 2.80 26.53
CA PHE A 212 -14.85 1.76 25.58
C PHE A 212 -14.58 2.21 24.13
N LEU A 213 -15.01 3.40 23.75
CA LEU A 213 -14.81 3.92 22.39
C LEU A 213 -13.34 4.08 22.05
N GLY A 214 -12.50 4.58 22.96
CA GLY A 214 -11.07 4.73 22.73
C GLY A 214 -10.40 3.40 22.37
N VAL A 215 -10.66 2.36 23.16
CA VAL A 215 -10.16 1.00 22.93
C VAL A 215 -10.76 0.39 21.66
N PHE A 216 -12.05 0.55 21.47
CA PHE A 216 -12.75 0.03 20.31
C PHE A 216 -12.25 0.65 18.99
N LEU A 217 -12.12 1.98 18.94
CA LEU A 217 -11.59 2.68 17.76
C LEU A 217 -10.14 2.27 17.47
N SER A 218 -9.33 2.09 18.49
CA SER A 218 -7.94 1.64 18.35
C SER A 218 -7.85 0.25 17.73
N TYR A 219 -8.32 -0.75 18.45
CA TYR A 219 -8.11 -2.17 18.11
C TYR A 219 -9.18 -2.74 17.16
N GLY A 220 -10.37 -2.17 17.15
CA GLY A 220 -11.46 -2.61 16.27
C GLY A 220 -11.45 -1.95 14.88
N LEU A 221 -10.89 -0.75 14.75
CA LEU A 221 -10.97 0.03 13.52
C LEU A 221 -9.61 0.50 12.99
N VAL A 222 -8.97 1.45 13.67
CA VAL A 222 -7.82 2.18 13.13
C VAL A 222 -6.60 1.27 13.00
N GLY A 223 -6.32 0.45 14.01
CA GLY A 223 -5.22 -0.51 13.98
C GLY A 223 -5.31 -1.52 12.83
N PRO A 224 -6.43 -2.25 12.67
CA PRO A 224 -6.64 -3.13 11.53
C PRO A 224 -6.56 -2.42 10.16
N ILE A 225 -7.04 -1.19 10.05
CA ILE A 225 -6.93 -0.38 8.84
C ILE A 225 -5.46 -0.06 8.54
N ALA A 226 -4.69 0.36 9.56
CA ALA A 226 -3.25 0.63 9.42
C ALA A 226 -2.48 -0.62 9.00
N ALA A 227 -2.75 -1.76 9.63
CA ALA A 227 -2.13 -3.04 9.28
C ALA A 227 -2.47 -3.48 7.85
N ARG A 228 -3.72 -3.29 7.42
CA ARG A 228 -4.12 -3.59 6.04
C ARG A 228 -3.45 -2.68 5.03
N LEU A 229 -3.37 -1.38 5.32
CA LEU A 229 -2.66 -0.41 4.47
C LEU A 229 -1.20 -0.81 4.30
N LYS A 230 -0.53 -1.15 5.39
CA LYS A 230 0.85 -1.64 5.38
C LYS A 230 1.00 -2.83 4.43
N GLY A 231 0.18 -3.88 4.58
CA GLY A 231 0.26 -5.07 3.74
C GLY A 231 -0.03 -4.80 2.26
N VAL A 232 -0.89 -3.83 1.93
CA VAL A 232 -1.14 -3.41 0.54
C VAL A 232 0.09 -2.75 -0.08
N LEU A 233 0.74 -1.84 0.66
CA LEU A 233 1.92 -1.12 0.18
C LEU A 233 3.15 -2.03 0.07
N GLU A 234 3.34 -2.95 1.01
CA GLU A 234 4.38 -3.98 0.94
C GLU A 234 4.23 -4.84 -0.32
N GLU A 235 3.00 -5.22 -0.66
CA GLU A 235 2.73 -5.99 -1.87
C GLU A 235 2.98 -5.18 -3.15
N GLU A 236 2.63 -3.90 -3.17
CA GLU A 236 2.90 -3.02 -4.31
C GLU A 236 4.41 -2.85 -4.56
N GLY A 237 5.23 -2.82 -3.51
CA GLY A 237 6.69 -2.72 -3.62
C GLY A 237 7.37 -3.90 -4.31
N ILE A 238 6.76 -5.09 -4.30
CA ILE A 238 7.35 -6.31 -4.90
C ILE A 238 7.59 -6.13 -6.40
N MET A 239 6.77 -5.32 -7.09
CA MET A 239 6.89 -5.10 -8.54
C MET A 239 8.28 -4.57 -8.92
N LEU A 240 8.78 -3.57 -8.23
CA LEU A 240 10.08 -2.98 -8.53
C LEU A 240 11.23 -3.93 -8.18
N GLY A 241 11.13 -4.66 -7.06
CA GLY A 241 12.11 -5.68 -6.69
C GLY A 241 12.20 -6.81 -7.72
N MET A 242 11.08 -7.23 -8.30
CA MET A 242 11.05 -8.19 -9.40
C MET A 242 11.83 -7.68 -10.62
N ILE A 243 11.64 -6.42 -10.98
CA ILE A 243 12.34 -5.79 -12.11
C ILE A 243 13.84 -5.69 -11.82
N SER A 244 14.23 -5.27 -10.60
CA SER A 244 15.61 -5.24 -10.14
C SER A 244 16.30 -6.59 -10.34
N GLN A 245 15.65 -7.69 -9.94
CA GLN A 245 16.17 -9.04 -10.14
C GLN A 245 16.38 -9.41 -11.62
N VAL A 246 15.44 -9.04 -12.50
CA VAL A 246 15.61 -9.29 -13.96
C VAL A 246 16.81 -8.55 -14.51
N ILE A 247 16.93 -7.26 -14.20
CA ILE A 247 17.99 -6.40 -14.75
C ILE A 247 19.36 -6.85 -14.23
N THR A 248 19.49 -7.06 -12.92
CA THR A 248 20.75 -7.53 -12.30
C THR A 248 21.17 -8.86 -12.88
N SER A 249 20.28 -9.84 -12.98
CA SER A 249 20.56 -11.14 -13.58
C SER A 249 21.01 -11.05 -15.04
N HIS A 250 20.43 -10.08 -15.79
CA HIS A 250 20.90 -9.83 -17.15
C HIS A 250 22.32 -9.26 -17.20
N LEU A 251 22.63 -8.30 -16.34
CA LEU A 251 23.97 -7.73 -16.24
C LEU A 251 25.03 -8.73 -15.77
N GLU A 252 24.64 -9.74 -14.98
CA GLU A 252 25.45 -10.90 -14.62
C GLU A 252 25.74 -11.84 -15.80
N GLY A 253 25.16 -11.57 -16.99
CA GLY A 253 25.39 -12.31 -18.23
C GLY A 253 24.31 -13.32 -18.59
N LEU A 254 23.23 -13.42 -17.81
CA LEU A 254 22.13 -14.32 -18.16
C LEU A 254 21.40 -13.81 -19.44
N GLY A 255 20.97 -14.79 -20.26
CA GLY A 255 20.13 -14.48 -21.42
C GLY A 255 18.78 -13.93 -21.01
N PRO A 256 18.09 -13.14 -21.89
CA PRO A 256 16.86 -12.48 -21.56
C PRO A 256 15.77 -13.40 -20.96
N GLN A 257 15.60 -14.62 -21.49
CA GLN A 257 14.63 -15.58 -20.96
C GLN A 257 14.97 -16.04 -19.54
N LEU A 258 16.26 -16.34 -19.27
CA LEU A 258 16.71 -16.78 -17.95
C LEU A 258 16.65 -15.64 -16.93
N ALA A 259 17.01 -14.42 -17.29
CA ALA A 259 16.90 -13.26 -16.44
C ALA A 259 15.45 -13.01 -16.00
N VAL A 260 14.50 -13.10 -16.95
CA VAL A 260 13.07 -12.97 -16.64
C VAL A 260 12.54 -14.13 -15.80
N GLU A 261 13.09 -15.35 -15.96
CA GLU A 261 12.75 -16.48 -15.09
C GLU A 261 13.19 -16.25 -13.64
N VAL A 262 14.34 -15.61 -13.41
CA VAL A 262 14.76 -15.19 -12.06
C VAL A 262 13.74 -14.19 -11.49
N GLY A 263 13.36 -13.17 -12.23
CA GLY A 263 12.34 -12.20 -11.80
C GLY A 263 10.98 -12.85 -11.52
N ARG A 264 10.57 -13.85 -12.31
CA ARG A 264 9.34 -14.62 -12.07
C ARG A 264 9.29 -15.21 -10.66
N LYS A 265 10.41 -15.62 -10.10
CA LYS A 265 10.49 -16.20 -8.76
C LYS A 265 10.17 -15.17 -7.66
N SER A 266 10.34 -13.88 -7.92
CA SER A 266 10.00 -12.80 -7.00
C SER A 266 8.52 -12.40 -7.07
N VAL A 267 7.76 -12.86 -8.06
CA VAL A 267 6.31 -12.61 -8.16
C VAL A 267 5.58 -13.28 -6.99
N PRO A 268 4.64 -12.59 -6.31
CA PRO A 268 3.85 -13.20 -5.25
C PRO A 268 3.21 -14.51 -5.69
N SER A 269 3.27 -15.56 -4.85
CA SER A 269 2.87 -16.93 -5.21
C SER A 269 1.47 -17.03 -5.84
N ARG A 270 0.53 -16.19 -5.38
CA ARG A 270 -0.84 -16.14 -5.91
C ARG A 270 -0.94 -15.59 -7.34
N PHE A 271 0.07 -14.86 -7.80
CA PHE A 271 0.13 -14.24 -9.13
C PHE A 271 1.21 -14.85 -10.02
N GLN A 272 2.09 -15.67 -9.43
CA GLN A 272 3.23 -16.24 -10.12
C GLN A 272 2.77 -17.14 -11.28
N PRO A 273 3.18 -16.86 -12.54
CA PRO A 273 2.89 -17.73 -13.65
C PRO A 273 3.71 -19.03 -13.54
N SER A 274 3.24 -20.10 -14.18
CA SER A 274 4.07 -21.27 -14.37
C SER A 274 5.21 -20.97 -15.37
N PHE A 275 6.27 -21.80 -15.32
CA PHE A 275 7.37 -21.67 -16.27
C PHE A 275 6.87 -21.76 -17.73
N ALA A 276 6.04 -22.75 -18.03
CA ALA A 276 5.51 -22.96 -19.38
C ALA A 276 4.59 -21.81 -19.85
N GLU A 277 3.86 -21.18 -18.94
CA GLU A 277 3.03 -20.01 -19.26
C GLU A 277 3.90 -18.81 -19.61
N LEU A 278 4.93 -18.52 -18.80
CA LEU A 278 5.83 -17.41 -19.05
C LEU A 278 6.59 -17.63 -20.37
N ASP A 279 7.13 -18.83 -20.61
CA ASP A 279 7.88 -19.13 -21.83
C ASP A 279 7.05 -18.92 -23.10
N ARG A 280 5.78 -19.33 -23.09
CA ARG A 280 4.83 -19.05 -24.20
C ARG A 280 4.63 -17.54 -24.39
N LEU A 281 4.36 -16.79 -23.31
CA LEU A 281 4.15 -15.36 -23.37
C LEU A 281 5.37 -14.62 -23.92
N LEU A 282 6.58 -14.97 -23.49
CA LEU A 282 7.82 -14.38 -23.98
C LEU A 282 8.04 -14.70 -25.46
N SER A 283 7.74 -15.91 -25.90
CA SER A 283 7.84 -16.34 -27.30
C SER A 283 6.86 -15.57 -28.19
N ASP A 284 5.62 -15.41 -27.76
CA ASP A 284 4.59 -14.67 -28.49
C ASP A 284 4.91 -13.16 -28.53
N THR A 285 5.40 -12.61 -27.41
CA THR A 285 5.86 -11.21 -27.30
C THR A 285 7.03 -10.97 -28.26
N ALA A 286 7.97 -11.89 -28.34
CA ALA A 286 9.12 -11.79 -29.26
C ALA A 286 8.71 -11.84 -30.74
N ARG A 287 7.74 -12.69 -31.10
CA ARG A 287 7.21 -12.77 -32.47
C ARG A 287 6.47 -11.51 -32.88
N SER A 288 5.58 -11.01 -32.01
CA SER A 288 4.81 -9.78 -32.28
C SER A 288 5.68 -8.53 -32.31
N ALA A 289 6.85 -8.53 -31.68
CA ALA A 289 7.82 -7.45 -31.78
C ALA A 289 8.52 -7.41 -33.15
N ARG A 290 8.88 -8.59 -33.68
CA ARG A 290 9.49 -8.70 -35.02
C ARG A 290 8.54 -8.29 -36.12
N SER A 291 7.30 -8.79 -36.13
CA SER A 291 6.31 -8.48 -37.16
C SER A 291 5.95 -6.98 -37.24
N LYS A 292 5.99 -6.25 -36.13
CA LYS A 292 5.76 -4.78 -36.11
C LYS A 292 7.01 -3.98 -36.52
N GLY A 293 8.21 -4.49 -36.27
CA GLY A 293 9.47 -3.89 -36.71
C GLY A 293 9.65 -3.99 -38.24
N GLU A 294 9.29 -5.12 -38.83
CA GLU A 294 9.32 -5.32 -40.28
C GLU A 294 8.25 -4.52 -41.05
N ALA A 295 7.14 -4.14 -40.37
CA ALA A 295 6.10 -3.30 -40.96
C ALA A 295 6.37 -1.79 -40.86
N ALA A 296 7.41 -1.38 -40.10
CA ALA A 296 7.79 0.02 -39.87
C ALA A 296 9.11 0.41 -40.55
N SER A 297 9.80 -0.54 -41.17
CA SER A 297 10.95 -0.34 -42.07
C SER A 297 10.53 -0.27 -43.54
#